data_2ae3840b91a9ffd8a3a15636ad6e79a0
#
_entry.id   2ae3840b91a9ffd8a3a15636ad6e79a0
#
_cell.length_a   1.000
_cell.length_b   1.000
_cell.length_c   1.000
_cell.angle_alpha   90.00
_cell.angle_beta   90.00
_cell.angle_gamma   90.00
#
_symmetry.space_group_name_H-M   'P 1'
#
loop_
_entity.id
_entity.type
_entity.pdbx_description
1 polymer ?
#
loop_
_entity_poly.entity_id
_entity_poly.type
_entity_poly.pdbx_seq_one_letter_code
_entity_poly.pdbx_strand_id
1 'polypeptide(L)'
;MKERRLFDDFVPMKQSPIPMRILQNILAGFCVAMVAARAQTTNVTTKNLTLEDCLETALQHNFDVQIKRFSPEIARYTLGVSYAGYDPLYSFSGEHDYNLSPGGVDPQFGPFPGTQNESDRFNTAVQGLLPWGLSYNVGGNLSDRVTTQSGALVDETSSGNVGVLQLRQPVLKNSWIDSTRLSIAVNKRNLKISELDLRSQVMSTVTAVEEAYYNLIFAEENVKVQQAALELAKRLLAENKKKVEVGALAPLDEKQAQSQVASSEADLLAALGTQDTQRRVLKNLLSDDYSKWEDVIPEPTETLLAVPQSFNKQESWERGLSLRPDLLQAKLSLEKQGYVVRFQKNQLFPQLDLFGTYGFNAGNTPEYSGALGQFQRGTSPFYSAGAQVTLPLRNAGARNNYKAAKATKAQITLQLKQLEQTVLVQIENAIAIAVTSFERIKATREASRYAQDALEAEQKKLENGKSTNFEVLQLQKNLTAARSAEIRALADYNIALAELALNEGTTLERRHVTLEVK
;
A
#
# COMPACT_ATOMS: atom_id res chain seq x y z
N MET A 1 25.08 -47.82 -3.54
CA MET A 1 24.74 -49.06 -4.23
C MET A 1 23.30 -49.41 -3.93
N LYS A 2 22.46 -49.51 -4.96
CA LYS A 2 21.03 -49.85 -5.10
C LYS A 2 20.05 -48.66 -5.11
N GLU A 3 19.90 -48.12 -6.32
CA GLU A 3 18.65 -47.52 -6.81
C GLU A 3 17.50 -48.54 -6.81
N ARG A 4 16.28 -48.07 -6.53
CA ARG A 4 15.05 -48.78 -6.98
C ARG A 4 14.15 -47.75 -7.67
N ARG A 5 13.98 -48.00 -8.96
CA ARG A 5 12.98 -47.40 -9.86
C ARG A 5 11.59 -47.86 -9.46
N LEU A 6 10.63 -46.96 -9.52
CA LEU A 6 9.20 -47.21 -9.50
C LEU A 6 8.61 -46.47 -10.71
N PHE A 7 8.52 -47.16 -11.83
CA PHE A 7 7.66 -46.91 -12.97
C PHE A 7 7.41 -48.27 -13.59
N ASP A 8 6.13 -48.64 -13.66
CA ASP A 8 5.47 -49.47 -14.69
C ASP A 8 4.17 -50.04 -14.11
N ASP A 9 3.05 -49.42 -14.49
CA ASP A 9 1.77 -50.10 -14.67
C ASP A 9 0.87 -49.23 -15.56
N PHE A 10 1.11 -49.31 -16.88
CA PHE A 10 0.18 -48.86 -17.91
C PHE A 10 -0.69 -50.05 -18.36
N VAL A 11 -1.95 -50.00 -17.98
CA VAL A 11 -2.99 -50.94 -18.52
C VAL A 11 -3.54 -50.33 -19.81
N PRO A 12 -3.51 -51.03 -20.96
CA PRO A 12 -4.08 -50.52 -22.21
C PRO A 12 -5.61 -50.68 -22.23
N MET A 13 -6.34 -49.54 -22.30
CA MET A 13 -7.76 -49.51 -22.58
C MET A 13 -8.05 -49.94 -24.03
N LYS A 14 -8.83 -51.00 -24.19
CA LYS A 14 -9.40 -51.45 -25.46
C LYS A 14 -10.35 -50.41 -26.05
N GLN A 15 -10.04 -49.89 -27.22
CA GLN A 15 -10.93 -49.05 -28.03
C GLN A 15 -12.00 -49.94 -28.69
N SER A 16 -13.28 -49.70 -28.36
CA SER A 16 -14.43 -50.20 -29.11
C SER A 16 -14.88 -49.10 -30.11
N PRO A 17 -15.21 -49.45 -31.38
CA PRO A 17 -15.61 -48.45 -32.38
C PRO A 17 -17.05 -47.97 -32.10
N ILE A 18 -17.18 -46.62 -31.99
CA ILE A 18 -18.46 -45.91 -31.86
C ILE A 18 -19.16 -45.92 -33.23
N PRO A 19 -20.44 -46.34 -33.33
CA PRO A 19 -21.14 -46.40 -34.62
C PRO A 19 -21.42 -45.00 -35.17
N MET A 20 -21.10 -44.82 -36.44
CA MET A 20 -21.10 -43.59 -37.24
C MET A 20 -22.43 -42.79 -37.27
N ARG A 21 -23.54 -43.35 -36.80
CA ARG A 21 -24.86 -42.70 -36.71
C ARG A 21 -25.00 -41.79 -35.47
N ILE A 22 -24.17 -41.94 -34.45
CA ILE A 22 -24.20 -41.08 -33.26
C ILE A 22 -23.46 -39.75 -33.53
N LEU A 23 -22.43 -39.79 -34.38
CA LEU A 23 -21.64 -38.57 -34.73
C LEU A 23 -22.43 -37.57 -35.57
N GLN A 24 -23.38 -38.00 -36.43
CA GLN A 24 -24.22 -37.11 -37.25
C GLN A 24 -25.27 -36.35 -36.43
N ASN A 25 -25.82 -36.98 -35.38
CA ASN A 25 -26.80 -36.30 -34.51
C ASN A 25 -26.14 -35.33 -33.51
N ILE A 26 -24.88 -35.56 -33.13
CA ILE A 26 -24.13 -34.62 -32.26
C ILE A 26 -23.70 -33.40 -33.05
N LEU A 27 -23.33 -33.51 -34.34
CA LEU A 27 -22.97 -32.38 -35.18
C LEU A 27 -24.17 -31.49 -35.51
N ALA A 28 -25.36 -32.06 -35.73
CA ALA A 28 -26.61 -31.32 -35.98
C ALA A 28 -27.08 -30.59 -34.72
N GLY A 29 -26.94 -31.19 -33.52
CA GLY A 29 -27.25 -30.54 -32.24
C GLY A 29 -26.28 -29.40 -31.88
N PHE A 30 -25.02 -29.51 -32.28
CA PHE A 30 -24.02 -28.47 -32.01
C PHE A 30 -24.17 -27.24 -32.92
N CYS A 31 -24.61 -27.41 -34.18
CA CYS A 31 -24.90 -26.28 -35.08
C CYS A 31 -26.17 -25.51 -34.68
N VAL A 32 -27.19 -26.16 -34.13
CA VAL A 32 -28.40 -25.47 -33.63
C VAL A 32 -28.11 -24.74 -32.29
N ALA A 33 -27.26 -25.30 -31.44
CA ALA A 33 -26.83 -24.65 -30.19
C ALA A 33 -25.92 -23.44 -30.41
N MET A 34 -25.11 -23.40 -31.50
CA MET A 34 -24.28 -22.24 -31.84
C MET A 34 -25.05 -21.04 -32.43
N VAL A 35 -26.24 -21.25 -32.99
CA VAL A 35 -27.08 -20.19 -33.53
C VAL A 35 -27.97 -19.57 -32.43
N ALA A 36 -28.30 -20.32 -31.37
CA ALA A 36 -29.08 -19.83 -30.24
C ALA A 36 -28.24 -19.05 -29.18
N ALA A 37 -26.90 -19.09 -29.26
CA ALA A 37 -26.00 -18.41 -28.30
C ALA A 37 -25.62 -16.99 -28.70
N ARG A 38 -26.27 -16.36 -29.68
CA ARG A 38 -25.94 -15.00 -30.16
C ARG A 38 -27.13 -14.04 -30.19
N ALA A 39 -27.92 -14.04 -29.15
CA ALA A 39 -28.84 -12.94 -28.86
C ALA A 39 -28.94 -12.75 -27.34
N GLN A 40 -27.81 -12.64 -26.66
CA GLN A 40 -27.82 -11.84 -25.45
C GLN A 40 -27.89 -10.37 -25.92
N THR A 41 -29.10 -9.85 -25.98
CA THR A 41 -29.30 -8.40 -25.92
C THR A 41 -28.69 -7.96 -24.60
N THR A 42 -27.44 -7.51 -24.64
CA THR A 42 -26.84 -6.79 -23.54
C THR A 42 -27.73 -5.59 -23.28
N ASN A 43 -28.51 -5.65 -22.21
CA ASN A 43 -29.27 -4.50 -21.74
C ASN A 43 -28.25 -3.49 -21.22
N VAL A 44 -27.71 -2.68 -22.14
CA VAL A 44 -26.83 -1.57 -21.79
C VAL A 44 -27.62 -0.63 -20.89
N THR A 45 -27.24 -0.55 -19.62
CA THR A 45 -27.89 0.29 -18.63
C THR A 45 -27.11 1.59 -18.48
N THR A 46 -27.72 2.69 -18.90
CA THR A 46 -27.18 4.03 -18.62
C THR A 46 -27.35 4.35 -17.15
N LYS A 47 -26.26 4.67 -16.46
CA LYS A 47 -26.26 5.07 -15.06
C LYS A 47 -25.83 6.52 -14.94
N ASN A 48 -26.80 7.38 -14.61
CA ASN A 48 -26.52 8.77 -14.29
C ASN A 48 -25.79 8.86 -12.96
N LEU A 49 -24.64 9.49 -12.94
CA LEU A 49 -23.76 9.59 -11.78
C LEU A 49 -23.42 11.05 -11.49
N THR A 50 -23.66 11.48 -10.26
CA THR A 50 -23.08 12.72 -9.74
C THR A 50 -21.63 12.51 -9.35
N LEU A 51 -20.87 13.58 -9.18
CA LEU A 51 -19.50 13.46 -8.69
C LEU A 51 -19.47 12.85 -7.28
N GLU A 52 -20.42 13.19 -6.41
CA GLU A 52 -20.54 12.63 -5.05
C GLU A 52 -20.79 11.12 -5.10
N ASP A 53 -21.69 10.63 -5.95
CA ASP A 53 -21.93 9.19 -6.14
C ASP A 53 -20.68 8.46 -6.61
N CYS A 54 -19.89 9.08 -7.51
CA CYS A 54 -18.62 8.54 -7.97
C CYS A 54 -17.61 8.45 -6.83
N LEU A 55 -17.48 9.49 -6.00
CA LEU A 55 -16.56 9.50 -4.88
C LEU A 55 -16.94 8.46 -3.83
N GLU A 56 -18.22 8.36 -3.46
CA GLU A 56 -18.69 7.36 -2.51
C GLU A 56 -18.45 5.93 -3.02
N THR A 57 -18.79 5.66 -4.28
CA THR A 57 -18.59 4.36 -4.92
C THR A 57 -17.09 4.01 -4.98
N ALA A 58 -16.22 4.95 -5.36
CA ALA A 58 -14.78 4.73 -5.43
C ALA A 58 -14.19 4.44 -4.05
N LEU A 59 -14.58 5.18 -3.01
CA LEU A 59 -14.10 4.96 -1.65
C LEU A 59 -14.49 3.60 -1.09
N GLN A 60 -15.59 3.00 -1.56
CA GLN A 60 -16.04 1.68 -1.14
C GLN A 60 -15.39 0.55 -1.96
N HIS A 61 -15.23 0.73 -3.26
CA HIS A 61 -14.90 -0.34 -4.21
C HIS A 61 -13.50 -0.24 -4.84
N ASN A 62 -12.83 0.91 -4.79
CA ASN A 62 -11.51 1.06 -5.39
C ASN A 62 -10.47 0.17 -4.70
N PHE A 63 -9.75 -0.65 -5.47
CA PHE A 63 -8.75 -1.58 -4.95
C PHE A 63 -7.58 -0.89 -4.24
N ASP A 64 -7.12 0.26 -4.72
CA ASP A 64 -5.98 0.95 -4.09
C ASP A 64 -6.34 1.39 -2.67
N VAL A 65 -7.58 1.87 -2.46
CA VAL A 65 -8.09 2.22 -1.13
C VAL A 65 -8.27 0.98 -0.27
N GLN A 66 -8.88 -0.11 -0.81
CA GLN A 66 -9.09 -1.34 -0.07
C GLN A 66 -7.76 -1.97 0.38
N ILE A 67 -6.78 -2.10 -0.53
CA ILE A 67 -5.44 -2.60 -0.23
C ILE A 67 -4.78 -1.74 0.84
N LYS A 68 -4.89 -0.42 0.73
CA LYS A 68 -4.25 0.51 1.66
C LYS A 68 -4.88 0.51 3.06
N ARG A 69 -6.16 0.14 3.19
CA ARG A 69 -6.84 -0.05 4.50
C ARG A 69 -6.19 -1.13 5.36
N PHE A 70 -5.54 -2.13 4.75
CA PHE A 70 -4.78 -3.14 5.51
C PHE A 70 -3.48 -2.60 6.12
N SER A 71 -2.93 -1.49 5.62
CA SER A 71 -1.66 -0.95 6.13
C SER A 71 -1.71 -0.56 7.62
N PRO A 72 -2.71 0.18 8.12
CA PRO A 72 -2.88 0.45 9.56
C PRO A 72 -3.15 -0.82 10.38
N GLU A 73 -3.89 -1.76 9.84
CA GLU A 73 -4.19 -3.03 10.51
C GLU A 73 -2.92 -3.87 10.72
N ILE A 74 -2.11 -4.04 9.67
CA ILE A 74 -0.80 -4.71 9.73
C ILE A 74 0.13 -4.00 10.73
N ALA A 75 0.15 -2.66 10.70
CA ALA A 75 0.97 -1.88 11.62
C ALA A 75 0.50 -2.04 13.08
N ARG A 76 -0.81 -2.19 13.33
CA ARG A 76 -1.39 -2.46 14.65
C ARG A 76 -0.95 -3.83 15.17
N TYR A 77 -1.01 -4.88 14.33
CA TYR A 77 -0.51 -6.22 14.69
C TYR A 77 1.00 -6.21 14.94
N THR A 78 1.76 -5.50 14.11
CA THR A 78 3.22 -5.33 14.30
C THR A 78 3.54 -4.61 15.62
N LEU A 79 2.74 -3.63 16.00
CA LEU A 79 2.83 -3.00 17.32
C LEU A 79 2.51 -4.02 18.43
N GLY A 80 1.47 -4.85 18.27
CA GLY A 80 1.16 -5.95 19.18
C GLY A 80 2.34 -6.91 19.37
N VAL A 81 2.98 -7.33 18.28
CA VAL A 81 4.19 -8.16 18.33
C VAL A 81 5.32 -7.51 19.14
N SER A 82 5.42 -6.17 19.10
CA SER A 82 6.44 -5.46 19.90
C SER A 82 6.23 -5.60 21.41
N TYR A 83 4.99 -5.82 21.85
CA TYR A 83 4.68 -6.09 23.27
C TYR A 83 4.94 -7.53 23.69
N ALA A 84 5.06 -8.47 22.73
CA ALA A 84 5.40 -9.87 23.02
C ALA A 84 6.78 -10.02 23.69
N GLY A 85 7.64 -8.99 23.64
CA GLY A 85 8.86 -8.96 24.45
C GLY A 85 8.63 -8.95 25.98
N TYR A 86 7.38 -8.74 26.42
CA TYR A 86 6.96 -8.82 27.84
C TYR A 86 6.20 -10.12 28.14
N ASP A 87 5.92 -10.96 27.17
CA ASP A 87 5.21 -12.22 27.38
C ASP A 87 6.10 -13.19 28.15
N PRO A 88 5.56 -13.86 29.18
CA PRO A 88 6.29 -14.87 29.89
C PRO A 88 6.53 -16.10 28.99
N LEU A 89 7.75 -16.60 29.00
CA LEU A 89 8.15 -17.82 28.31
C LEU A 89 8.29 -18.96 29.29
N TYR A 90 7.53 -20.02 29.11
CA TYR A 90 7.73 -21.29 29.81
C TYR A 90 8.66 -22.17 29.01
N SER A 91 9.67 -22.73 29.67
CA SER A 91 10.59 -23.70 29.10
C SER A 91 10.67 -24.96 29.98
N PHE A 92 10.70 -26.09 29.32
CA PHE A 92 11.01 -27.39 29.93
C PHE A 92 12.03 -28.07 29.06
N SER A 93 13.08 -28.64 29.68
CA SER A 93 14.07 -29.47 29.02
C SER A 93 14.39 -30.69 29.82
N GLY A 94 14.52 -31.83 29.16
CA GLY A 94 15.07 -33.07 29.70
C GLY A 94 16.28 -33.49 28.88
N GLU A 95 17.33 -33.92 29.54
CA GLU A 95 18.59 -34.33 28.93
C GLU A 95 19.07 -35.61 29.60
N HIS A 96 19.50 -36.59 28.82
CA HIS A 96 20.18 -37.81 29.26
C HIS A 96 21.59 -37.81 28.71
N ASP A 97 22.55 -37.78 29.59
CA ASP A 97 23.98 -37.85 29.27
C ASP A 97 24.53 -39.21 29.65
N TYR A 98 25.16 -39.87 28.72
CA TYR A 98 25.96 -41.07 28.93
C TYR A 98 27.42 -40.81 28.59
N ASN A 99 28.33 -41.02 29.55
CA ASN A 99 29.75 -40.83 29.35
C ASN A 99 30.56 -42.01 29.91
N LEU A 100 31.27 -42.69 29.04
CA LEU A 100 32.20 -43.76 29.41
C LEU A 100 33.65 -43.24 29.37
N SER A 101 34.26 -43.14 30.52
CA SER A 101 35.67 -42.81 30.65
C SER A 101 36.48 -44.12 30.67
N PRO A 102 37.38 -44.35 29.71
CA PRO A 102 38.19 -45.58 29.71
C PRO A 102 39.09 -45.65 30.90
N GLY A 103 39.32 -46.85 31.39
CA GLY A 103 40.41 -47.11 32.41
C GLY A 103 41.79 -46.87 31.81
N GLY A 104 42.75 -46.80 32.66
CA GLY A 104 44.15 -46.56 32.29
C GLY A 104 45.15 -47.11 33.32
N VAL A 105 46.39 -46.76 33.13
CA VAL A 105 47.47 -47.10 34.09
C VAL A 105 48.06 -45.78 34.58
N ASP A 106 47.92 -45.53 35.87
CA ASP A 106 48.62 -44.43 36.53
C ASP A 106 50.05 -44.87 36.89
N PRO A 107 51.13 -44.12 36.55
CA PRO A 107 52.50 -44.47 36.82
C PRO A 107 52.82 -44.62 38.30
N GLN A 108 52.07 -43.99 39.21
CA GLN A 108 52.26 -44.00 40.64
C GLN A 108 51.36 -44.98 41.40
N PHE A 109 50.10 -45.11 40.91
CA PHE A 109 49.04 -45.86 41.61
C PHE A 109 48.62 -47.14 40.88
N GLY A 110 49.17 -47.44 39.69
CA GLY A 110 48.88 -48.67 38.96
C GLY A 110 47.60 -48.58 38.07
N PRO A 111 47.07 -49.72 37.63
CA PRO A 111 45.90 -49.74 36.76
C PRO A 111 44.65 -49.28 37.50
N PHE A 112 43.86 -48.37 36.86
CA PHE A 112 42.58 -47.97 37.36
C PHE A 112 41.47 -48.36 36.33
N PRO A 113 40.32 -48.78 36.80
CA PRO A 113 39.18 -49.17 35.91
C PRO A 113 38.53 -47.98 35.30
N GLY A 114 37.87 -48.20 34.11
CA GLY A 114 37.01 -47.22 33.50
C GLY A 114 35.77 -46.93 34.34
N THR A 115 35.26 -45.72 34.20
CA THR A 115 34.03 -45.26 34.87
C THR A 115 32.98 -44.89 33.83
N GLN A 116 31.74 -45.32 34.07
CA GLN A 116 30.57 -44.94 33.33
C GLN A 116 29.75 -43.99 34.18
N ASN A 117 29.44 -42.82 33.61
CA ASN A 117 28.58 -41.84 34.23
C ASN A 117 27.33 -41.67 33.37
N GLU A 118 26.18 -41.88 33.96
CA GLU A 118 24.87 -41.57 33.39
C GLU A 118 24.28 -40.41 34.18
N SER A 119 23.69 -39.41 33.50
CA SER A 119 22.99 -38.36 34.21
C SER A 119 21.75 -37.91 33.46
N ASP A 120 20.64 -37.90 34.17
CA ASP A 120 19.37 -37.33 33.73
C ASP A 120 19.19 -35.95 34.34
N ARG A 121 18.91 -34.94 33.50
CA ARG A 121 18.68 -33.57 33.95
C ARG A 121 17.34 -33.07 33.45
N PHE A 122 16.53 -32.57 34.34
CA PHE A 122 15.24 -31.91 34.02
C PHE A 122 15.29 -30.47 34.49
N ASN A 123 15.02 -29.54 33.59
CA ASN A 123 14.94 -28.13 33.93
C ASN A 123 13.54 -27.58 33.55
N THR A 124 12.97 -26.77 34.40
CA THR A 124 11.74 -26.05 34.12
C THR A 124 11.88 -24.61 34.58
N ALA A 125 11.41 -23.67 33.73
CA ALA A 125 11.47 -22.26 34.05
C ALA A 125 10.37 -21.47 33.38
N VAL A 126 9.89 -20.43 34.05
CA VAL A 126 9.11 -19.32 33.51
C VAL A 126 9.97 -18.08 33.58
N GLN A 127 10.25 -17.48 32.44
CA GLN A 127 11.08 -16.27 32.37
C GLN A 127 10.35 -15.15 31.61
N GLY A 128 10.65 -13.91 31.95
CA GLY A 128 10.06 -12.76 31.28
C GLY A 128 10.75 -11.44 31.62
N LEU A 129 10.26 -10.39 30.97
CA LEU A 129 10.71 -9.01 31.15
C LEU A 129 9.52 -8.15 31.55
N LEU A 130 9.68 -7.32 32.57
CA LEU A 130 8.66 -6.36 32.97
C LEU A 130 8.85 -5.00 32.28
N PRO A 131 7.79 -4.20 32.13
CA PRO A 131 7.84 -2.93 31.36
C PRO A 131 8.90 -1.92 31.84
N TRP A 132 9.31 -1.99 33.09
CA TRP A 132 10.38 -1.14 33.67
C TRP A 132 11.79 -1.72 33.51
N GLY A 133 11.93 -2.88 32.82
CA GLY A 133 13.22 -3.48 32.49
C GLY A 133 13.72 -4.52 33.50
N LEU A 134 12.94 -4.89 34.52
CA LEU A 134 13.25 -6.02 35.39
C LEU A 134 13.03 -7.34 34.65
N SER A 135 14.06 -8.16 34.53
CA SER A 135 13.93 -9.55 34.08
C SER A 135 13.76 -10.47 35.26
N TYR A 136 12.90 -11.45 35.11
CA TYR A 136 12.65 -12.48 36.10
C TYR A 136 12.77 -13.88 35.49
N ASN A 137 13.19 -14.82 36.29
CA ASN A 137 13.20 -16.24 35.99
C ASN A 137 12.76 -17.00 37.23
N VAL A 138 11.70 -17.80 37.14
CA VAL A 138 11.17 -18.64 38.19
C VAL A 138 11.22 -20.06 37.69
N GLY A 139 12.01 -20.91 38.36
CA GLY A 139 12.19 -22.26 37.85
C GLY A 139 12.77 -23.23 38.89
N GLY A 140 13.24 -24.33 38.36
CA GLY A 140 13.94 -25.34 39.13
C GLY A 140 14.60 -26.37 38.20
N ASN A 141 15.52 -27.10 38.76
CA ASN A 141 16.15 -28.24 38.10
C ASN A 141 16.17 -29.45 39.01
N LEU A 142 16.18 -30.61 38.39
CA LEU A 142 16.41 -31.90 39.04
C LEU A 142 17.43 -32.66 38.20
N SER A 143 18.44 -33.18 38.85
CA SER A 143 19.51 -33.96 38.21
C SER A 143 19.71 -35.25 38.97
N ASP A 144 19.73 -36.34 38.26
CA ASP A 144 20.10 -37.65 38.75
C ASP A 144 21.40 -38.07 38.09
N ARG A 145 22.31 -38.61 38.88
CA ARG A 145 23.60 -39.08 38.38
C ARG A 145 23.88 -40.46 38.94
N VAL A 146 24.19 -41.40 38.07
CA VAL A 146 24.62 -42.74 38.39
C VAL A 146 26.02 -42.93 37.86
N THR A 147 26.91 -43.34 38.75
CA THR A 147 28.33 -43.65 38.43
C THR A 147 28.58 -45.11 38.66
N THR A 148 29.02 -45.83 37.64
CA THR A 148 29.41 -47.24 37.73
C THR A 148 30.89 -47.40 37.38
N GLN A 149 31.56 -48.35 38.05
CA GLN A 149 32.93 -48.67 37.79
C GLN A 149 33.10 -50.20 37.72
N SER A 150 33.63 -50.70 36.63
CA SER A 150 33.73 -52.15 36.36
C SER A 150 32.40 -52.90 36.46
N GLY A 151 31.28 -52.20 36.10
CA GLY A 151 29.92 -52.77 36.16
C GLY A 151 29.27 -52.75 37.55
N ALA A 152 29.95 -52.26 38.59
CA ALA A 152 29.36 -52.07 39.91
C ALA A 152 28.99 -50.63 40.16
N LEU A 153 27.85 -50.41 40.80
CA LEU A 153 27.40 -49.09 41.22
C LEU A 153 28.38 -48.51 42.23
N VAL A 154 28.92 -47.32 41.96
CA VAL A 154 29.85 -46.61 42.85
C VAL A 154 29.15 -45.48 43.56
N ASP A 155 28.32 -44.73 42.82
CA ASP A 155 27.60 -43.58 43.38
C ASP A 155 26.29 -43.37 42.61
N GLU A 156 25.21 -43.07 43.33
CA GLU A 156 23.93 -42.67 42.80
C GLU A 156 23.45 -41.47 43.60
N THR A 157 23.27 -40.35 42.90
CA THR A 157 22.91 -39.09 43.57
C THR A 157 21.88 -38.31 42.79
N SER A 158 20.77 -38.04 43.44
CA SER A 158 19.75 -37.08 42.97
C SER A 158 19.91 -35.74 43.71
N SER A 159 19.98 -34.66 42.96
CA SER A 159 20.12 -33.30 43.49
C SER A 159 19.36 -32.30 42.62
N GLY A 160 19.13 -31.10 43.11
CA GLY A 160 18.52 -30.05 42.32
C GLY A 160 18.13 -28.82 43.13
N ASN A 161 17.34 -27.96 42.50
CA ASN A 161 16.74 -26.79 43.16
C ASN A 161 15.32 -26.55 42.68
N VAL A 162 14.50 -25.96 43.52
CA VAL A 162 13.09 -25.64 43.23
C VAL A 162 12.72 -24.27 43.75
N GLY A 163 11.71 -23.66 43.11
CA GLY A 163 11.22 -22.33 43.49
C GLY A 163 12.30 -21.25 43.37
N VAL A 164 13.23 -21.44 42.45
CA VAL A 164 14.33 -20.50 42.25
C VAL A 164 13.77 -19.25 41.54
N LEU A 165 13.69 -18.17 42.28
CA LEU A 165 13.34 -16.83 41.75
C LEU A 165 14.65 -16.09 41.52
N GLN A 166 14.92 -15.78 40.26
CA GLN A 166 16.04 -14.91 39.85
C GLN A 166 15.48 -13.60 39.32
N LEU A 167 15.95 -12.50 39.88
CA LEU A 167 15.61 -11.13 39.45
C LEU A 167 16.87 -10.43 38.98
N ARG A 168 16.75 -9.68 37.87
CA ARG A 168 17.87 -8.85 37.36
C ARG A 168 17.34 -7.51 36.88
N GLN A 169 17.83 -6.44 37.50
CA GLN A 169 17.45 -5.06 37.20
C GLN A 169 18.65 -4.31 36.63
N PRO A 170 18.62 -3.91 35.34
CA PRO A 170 19.61 -2.98 34.79
C PRO A 170 19.39 -1.58 35.38
N VAL A 171 20.49 -0.93 35.79
CA VAL A 171 20.47 0.38 36.45
C VAL A 171 20.99 1.52 35.54
N LEU A 172 21.90 1.22 34.61
CA LEU A 172 22.50 2.16 33.69
C LEU A 172 22.09 1.86 32.23
N LYS A 173 22.82 0.98 31.56
CA LYS A 173 22.49 0.52 30.23
C LYS A 173 21.17 -0.25 30.27
N ASN A 174 20.24 0.03 29.33
CA ASN A 174 18.90 -0.58 29.25
C ASN A 174 17.95 -0.26 30.45
N SER A 175 18.30 0.66 31.34
CA SER A 175 17.45 1.01 32.49
C SER A 175 16.16 1.69 32.04
N TRP A 176 16.24 2.85 31.38
CA TRP A 176 15.06 3.64 30.96
C TRP A 176 14.66 3.44 29.50
N ILE A 177 15.52 2.86 28.67
CA ILE A 177 15.21 2.47 27.28
C ILE A 177 16.03 1.23 26.91
N ASP A 178 15.33 0.14 26.60
CA ASP A 178 15.87 -1.11 26.05
C ASP A 178 15.33 -1.35 24.62
N SER A 179 15.70 -2.48 24.03
CA SER A 179 15.27 -2.86 22.69
C SER A 179 13.76 -3.01 22.55
N THR A 180 13.07 -3.57 23.58
CA THR A 180 11.62 -3.76 23.58
C THR A 180 10.89 -2.42 23.63
N ARG A 181 11.28 -1.53 24.56
CA ARG A 181 10.72 -0.17 24.66
C ARG A 181 11.01 0.67 23.44
N LEU A 182 12.19 0.52 22.80
CA LEU A 182 12.48 1.16 21.52
C LEU A 182 11.55 0.65 20.42
N SER A 183 11.40 -0.67 20.29
CA SER A 183 10.53 -1.30 19.28
C SER A 183 9.10 -0.81 19.41
N ILE A 184 8.56 -0.79 20.63
CA ILE A 184 7.20 -0.26 20.91
C ILE A 184 7.11 1.23 20.52
N ALA A 185 8.09 2.06 20.90
CA ALA A 185 8.09 3.48 20.58
C ALA A 185 8.16 3.74 19.07
N VAL A 186 8.95 2.96 18.34
CA VAL A 186 9.07 3.01 16.88
C VAL A 186 7.77 2.56 16.22
N ASN A 187 7.21 1.42 16.64
CA ASN A 187 6.00 0.86 16.01
C ASN A 187 4.73 1.65 16.33
N LYS A 188 4.66 2.36 17.47
CA LYS A 188 3.63 3.37 17.69
C LYS A 188 3.65 4.51 16.66
N ARG A 189 4.84 4.93 16.20
CA ARG A 189 4.98 5.95 15.14
C ARG A 189 4.70 5.35 13.77
N ASN A 190 5.11 4.11 13.53
CA ASN A 190 4.80 3.40 12.29
C ASN A 190 3.29 3.23 12.09
N LEU A 191 2.53 2.95 13.16
CA LEU A 191 1.07 2.91 13.10
C LEU A 191 0.48 4.26 12.67
N LYS A 192 0.92 5.37 13.28
CA LYS A 192 0.47 6.71 12.86
C LYS A 192 0.88 7.06 11.43
N ILE A 193 2.07 6.63 11.00
CA ILE A 193 2.53 6.81 9.62
C ILE A 193 1.62 6.03 8.65
N SER A 194 1.22 4.81 8.98
CA SER A 194 0.33 4.01 8.12
C SER A 194 -1.09 4.58 8.05
N GLU A 195 -1.60 5.21 9.12
CA GLU A 195 -2.88 5.94 9.11
C GLU A 195 -2.83 7.15 8.18
N LEU A 196 -1.73 7.92 8.22
CA LEU A 196 -1.50 9.05 7.31
C LEU A 196 -1.29 8.59 5.86
N ASP A 197 -0.69 7.43 5.65
CA ASP A 197 -0.48 6.82 4.36
C ASP A 197 -1.82 6.39 3.71
N LEU A 198 -2.74 5.82 4.51
CA LEU A 198 -4.11 5.58 4.08
C LEU A 198 -4.82 6.91 3.71
N ARG A 199 -4.68 7.94 4.55
CA ARG A 199 -5.26 9.27 4.26
C ARG A 199 -4.72 9.84 2.95
N SER A 200 -3.42 9.72 2.69
CA SER A 200 -2.79 10.14 1.43
C SER A 200 -3.37 9.40 0.23
N GLN A 201 -3.54 8.07 0.33
CA GLN A 201 -4.11 7.25 -0.75
C GLN A 201 -5.56 7.65 -1.04
N VAL A 202 -6.38 7.85 0.00
CA VAL A 202 -7.77 8.28 -0.19
C VAL A 202 -7.84 9.64 -0.87
N MET A 203 -7.01 10.61 -0.47
CA MET A 203 -6.94 11.92 -1.14
C MET A 203 -6.55 11.80 -2.60
N SER A 204 -5.54 10.99 -2.92
CA SER A 204 -5.10 10.73 -4.30
C SER A 204 -6.21 10.06 -5.13
N THR A 205 -6.93 9.08 -4.56
CA THR A 205 -8.04 8.41 -5.24
C THR A 205 -9.20 9.38 -5.49
N VAL A 206 -9.55 10.22 -4.51
CA VAL A 206 -10.59 11.26 -4.69
C VAL A 206 -10.22 12.20 -5.83
N THR A 207 -8.99 12.71 -5.86
CA THR A 207 -8.52 13.59 -6.94
C THR A 207 -8.53 12.88 -8.30
N ALA A 208 -8.08 11.63 -8.37
CA ALA A 208 -8.10 10.84 -9.62
C ALA A 208 -9.53 10.61 -10.15
N VAL A 209 -10.52 10.41 -9.26
CA VAL A 209 -11.93 10.30 -9.64
C VAL A 209 -12.46 11.64 -10.16
N GLU A 210 -12.13 12.77 -9.50
CA GLU A 210 -12.49 14.11 -9.98
C GLU A 210 -11.93 14.39 -11.38
N GLU A 211 -10.64 14.09 -11.60
CA GLU A 211 -10.00 14.24 -12.92
C GLU A 211 -10.66 13.38 -13.99
N ALA A 212 -10.93 12.11 -13.69
CA ALA A 212 -11.59 11.20 -14.64
C ALA A 212 -13.01 11.65 -14.96
N TYR A 213 -13.75 12.15 -13.96
CA TYR A 213 -15.10 12.67 -14.10
C TYR A 213 -15.15 13.92 -14.99
N TYR A 214 -14.30 14.91 -14.74
CA TYR A 214 -14.23 16.13 -15.56
C TYR A 214 -13.70 15.85 -16.98
N ASN A 215 -12.77 14.91 -17.15
CA ASN A 215 -12.33 14.47 -18.47
C ASN A 215 -13.44 13.74 -19.24
N LEU A 216 -14.31 12.99 -18.56
CA LEU A 216 -15.47 12.36 -19.20
C LEU A 216 -16.48 13.41 -19.66
N ILE A 217 -16.81 14.42 -18.84
CA ILE A 217 -17.69 15.54 -19.25
C ILE A 217 -17.10 16.25 -20.47
N PHE A 218 -15.80 16.57 -20.46
CA PHE A 218 -15.12 17.15 -21.62
C PHE A 218 -15.29 16.28 -22.87
N ALA A 219 -15.06 14.96 -22.75
CA ALA A 219 -15.15 14.05 -23.89
C ALA A 219 -16.57 13.99 -24.47
N GLU A 220 -17.62 14.00 -23.61
CA GLU A 220 -19.03 14.02 -24.03
C GLU A 220 -19.41 15.30 -24.72
N GLU A 221 -19.03 16.45 -24.19
CA GLU A 221 -19.28 17.74 -24.81
C GLU A 221 -18.51 17.89 -26.14
N ASN A 222 -17.26 17.36 -26.21
CA ASN A 222 -16.49 17.37 -27.45
C ASN A 222 -17.14 16.50 -28.54
N VAL A 223 -17.74 15.35 -28.20
CA VAL A 223 -18.52 14.55 -29.15
C VAL A 223 -19.67 15.38 -29.72
N LYS A 224 -20.40 16.14 -28.90
CA LYS A 224 -21.49 17.03 -29.38
C LYS A 224 -20.98 18.10 -30.33
N VAL A 225 -19.79 18.67 -30.06
CA VAL A 225 -19.16 19.66 -30.95
C VAL A 225 -18.79 19.03 -32.28
N GLN A 226 -18.21 17.83 -32.32
CA GLN A 226 -17.85 17.14 -33.56
C GLN A 226 -19.08 16.68 -34.34
N GLN A 227 -20.15 16.26 -33.67
CA GLN A 227 -21.43 15.95 -34.34
C GLN A 227 -22.01 17.18 -35.03
N ALA A 228 -22.05 18.31 -34.32
CA ALA A 228 -22.55 19.58 -34.92
C ALA A 228 -21.68 20.02 -36.12
N ALA A 229 -20.35 19.83 -36.02
CA ALA A 229 -19.43 20.13 -37.13
C ALA A 229 -19.71 19.23 -38.35
N LEU A 230 -19.91 17.92 -38.13
CA LEU A 230 -20.25 16.97 -39.22
C LEU A 230 -21.59 17.31 -39.87
N GLU A 231 -22.61 17.64 -39.07
CA GLU A 231 -23.92 18.05 -39.63
C GLU A 231 -23.81 19.32 -40.48
N LEU A 232 -23.03 20.30 -40.01
CA LEU A 232 -22.80 21.53 -40.73
C LEU A 232 -22.07 21.27 -42.07
N ALA A 233 -21.03 20.41 -42.06
CA ALA A 233 -20.33 20.00 -43.26
C ALA A 233 -21.22 19.24 -44.25
N LYS A 234 -22.11 18.34 -43.76
CA LYS A 234 -23.09 17.63 -44.60
C LYS A 234 -24.11 18.58 -45.26
N ARG A 235 -24.60 19.60 -44.53
CA ARG A 235 -25.50 20.64 -45.09
C ARG A 235 -24.80 21.40 -46.21
N LEU A 236 -23.59 21.88 -45.98
CA LEU A 236 -22.82 22.61 -46.99
C LEU A 236 -22.56 21.77 -48.24
N LEU A 237 -22.20 20.47 -48.06
CA LEU A 237 -22.05 19.54 -49.19
C LEU A 237 -23.34 19.40 -50.00
N ALA A 238 -24.49 19.26 -49.35
CA ALA A 238 -25.78 19.15 -50.01
C ALA A 238 -26.14 20.42 -50.80
N GLU A 239 -25.83 21.60 -50.27
CA GLU A 239 -26.00 22.88 -50.95
C GLU A 239 -25.06 23.03 -52.16
N ASN A 240 -23.78 22.70 -52.00
CA ASN A 240 -22.78 22.77 -53.04
C ASN A 240 -23.08 21.82 -54.19
N LYS A 241 -23.55 20.59 -53.87
CA LYS A 241 -23.97 19.62 -54.88
C LYS A 241 -25.09 20.19 -55.78
N LYS A 242 -26.14 20.80 -55.19
CA LYS A 242 -27.22 21.44 -55.95
C LYS A 242 -26.70 22.59 -56.80
N LYS A 243 -25.80 23.43 -56.30
CA LYS A 243 -25.22 24.57 -57.03
C LYS A 243 -24.33 24.12 -58.18
N VAL A 244 -23.59 23.01 -58.05
CA VAL A 244 -22.80 22.39 -59.12
C VAL A 244 -23.71 21.79 -60.20
N GLU A 245 -24.80 21.10 -59.81
CA GLU A 245 -25.79 20.53 -60.75
C GLU A 245 -26.41 21.59 -61.64
N VAL A 246 -26.68 22.79 -61.10
CA VAL A 246 -27.25 23.93 -61.87
C VAL A 246 -26.14 24.81 -62.52
N GLY A 247 -24.86 24.41 -62.45
CA GLY A 247 -23.75 25.14 -63.04
C GLY A 247 -23.32 26.42 -62.34
N ALA A 248 -23.79 26.66 -61.08
CA ALA A 248 -23.46 27.84 -60.30
C ALA A 248 -22.12 27.73 -59.53
N LEU A 249 -21.57 26.53 -59.38
CA LEU A 249 -20.27 26.25 -58.71
C LEU A 249 -19.42 25.28 -59.55
N ALA A 250 -18.13 25.32 -59.33
CA ALA A 250 -17.18 24.38 -59.98
C ALA A 250 -17.30 22.98 -59.35
N PRO A 251 -17.04 21.87 -60.09
CA PRO A 251 -16.99 20.52 -59.54
C PRO A 251 -15.96 20.35 -58.43
N LEU A 252 -14.91 21.18 -58.39
CA LEU A 252 -13.89 21.21 -57.35
C LEU A 252 -14.50 21.57 -55.96
N ASP A 253 -15.46 22.49 -55.91
CA ASP A 253 -16.11 22.90 -54.66
C ASP A 253 -16.88 21.75 -54.02
N GLU A 254 -17.50 20.88 -54.82
CA GLU A 254 -18.16 19.67 -54.33
C GLU A 254 -17.11 18.69 -53.75
N LYS A 255 -15.97 18.52 -54.42
CA LYS A 255 -14.87 17.64 -53.93
C LYS A 255 -14.27 18.13 -52.61
N GLN A 256 -14.12 19.45 -52.46
CA GLN A 256 -13.66 20.05 -51.20
C GLN A 256 -14.65 19.82 -50.05
N ALA A 257 -15.96 20.01 -50.32
CA ALA A 257 -16.99 19.74 -49.33
C ALA A 257 -17.07 18.23 -48.97
N GLN A 258 -16.93 17.32 -49.96
CA GLN A 258 -16.83 15.88 -49.71
C GLN A 258 -15.64 15.53 -48.80
N SER A 259 -14.45 16.11 -49.08
CA SER A 259 -13.27 15.94 -48.25
C SER A 259 -13.50 16.44 -46.82
N GLN A 260 -14.18 17.59 -46.62
CA GLN A 260 -14.45 18.10 -45.28
C GLN A 260 -15.43 17.21 -44.53
N VAL A 261 -16.45 16.65 -45.16
CA VAL A 261 -17.37 15.68 -44.51
C VAL A 261 -16.60 14.46 -44.04
N ALA A 262 -15.75 13.90 -44.91
CA ALA A 262 -14.93 12.73 -44.52
C ALA A 262 -13.96 13.03 -43.35
N SER A 263 -13.34 14.24 -43.34
CA SER A 263 -12.51 14.69 -42.22
C SER A 263 -13.33 14.84 -40.94
N SER A 264 -14.50 15.50 -41.00
CA SER A 264 -15.37 15.67 -39.82
C SER A 264 -15.92 14.34 -39.28
N GLU A 265 -16.14 13.36 -40.17
CA GLU A 265 -16.54 12.00 -39.74
C GLU A 265 -15.39 11.26 -39.02
N ALA A 266 -14.16 11.39 -39.51
CA ALA A 266 -12.99 10.85 -38.85
C ALA A 266 -12.75 11.51 -37.48
N ASP A 267 -12.92 12.84 -37.38
CA ASP A 267 -12.80 13.59 -36.13
C ASP A 267 -13.86 13.16 -35.11
N LEU A 268 -15.12 12.94 -35.56
CA LEU A 268 -16.17 12.40 -34.69
C LEU A 268 -15.86 11.00 -34.19
N LEU A 269 -15.37 10.10 -35.04
CA LEU A 269 -14.98 8.75 -34.62
C LEU A 269 -13.84 8.78 -33.59
N ALA A 270 -12.86 9.67 -33.76
CA ALA A 270 -11.80 9.89 -32.80
C ALA A 270 -12.33 10.41 -31.43
N ALA A 271 -13.30 11.34 -31.48
CA ALA A 271 -13.94 11.86 -30.27
C ALA A 271 -14.74 10.77 -29.52
N LEU A 272 -15.49 9.93 -30.24
CA LEU A 272 -16.19 8.77 -29.68
C LEU A 272 -15.22 7.77 -29.02
N GLY A 273 -14.11 7.47 -29.69
CA GLY A 273 -13.06 6.61 -29.12
C GLY A 273 -12.42 7.17 -27.84
N THR A 274 -12.28 8.51 -27.78
CA THR A 274 -11.81 9.20 -26.56
C THR A 274 -12.85 9.11 -25.45
N GLN A 275 -14.11 9.36 -25.74
CA GLN A 275 -15.22 9.23 -24.78
C GLN A 275 -15.27 7.83 -24.16
N ASP A 276 -15.20 6.78 -25.00
CA ASP A 276 -15.19 5.40 -24.53
C ASP A 276 -13.97 5.09 -23.66
N THR A 277 -12.84 5.70 -23.96
CA THR A 277 -11.63 5.56 -23.13
C THR A 277 -11.82 6.20 -21.75
N GLN A 278 -12.36 7.42 -21.68
CA GLN A 278 -12.63 8.09 -20.41
C GLN A 278 -13.71 7.35 -19.60
N ARG A 279 -14.73 6.79 -20.24
CA ARG A 279 -15.71 5.91 -19.57
C ARG A 279 -15.05 4.70 -18.93
N ARG A 280 -14.11 4.04 -19.62
CA ARG A 280 -13.35 2.90 -19.07
C ARG A 280 -12.46 3.31 -17.91
N VAL A 281 -11.80 4.46 -17.99
CA VAL A 281 -10.98 5.00 -16.89
C VAL A 281 -11.84 5.21 -15.65
N LEU A 282 -12.97 5.88 -15.79
CA LEU A 282 -13.89 6.11 -14.67
C LEU A 282 -14.42 4.79 -14.08
N LYS A 283 -14.91 3.87 -14.93
CA LYS A 283 -15.36 2.53 -14.48
C LYS A 283 -14.30 1.80 -13.67
N ASN A 284 -13.03 1.85 -14.08
CA ASN A 284 -11.93 1.20 -13.38
C ASN A 284 -11.68 1.80 -11.98
N LEU A 285 -11.89 3.11 -11.82
CA LEU A 285 -11.77 3.77 -10.52
C LEU A 285 -12.95 3.45 -9.57
N LEU A 286 -14.12 3.17 -10.13
CA LEU A 286 -15.35 2.96 -9.37
C LEU A 286 -15.63 1.49 -9.01
N SER A 287 -14.95 0.53 -9.62
CA SER A 287 -15.32 -0.89 -9.51
C SER A 287 -14.26 -1.74 -8.81
N ASP A 288 -14.75 -2.71 -8.03
CA ASP A 288 -14.00 -3.86 -7.52
C ASP A 288 -14.12 -5.10 -8.44
N ASP A 289 -15.06 -5.06 -9.39
CA ASP A 289 -15.27 -6.10 -10.40
C ASP A 289 -15.68 -5.42 -11.71
N TYR A 290 -14.70 -5.24 -12.60
CA TYR A 290 -14.91 -4.55 -13.88
C TYR A 290 -15.93 -5.26 -14.76
N SER A 291 -16.10 -6.58 -14.64
CA SER A 291 -17.07 -7.34 -15.44
C SER A 291 -18.52 -6.94 -15.16
N LYS A 292 -18.85 -6.58 -13.92
CA LYS A 292 -20.19 -6.08 -13.56
C LYS A 292 -20.52 -4.71 -14.15
N TRP A 293 -19.51 -3.98 -14.61
CA TRP A 293 -19.64 -2.66 -15.23
C TRP A 293 -19.56 -2.73 -16.76
N GLU A 294 -19.44 -3.93 -17.37
CA GLU A 294 -19.32 -4.07 -18.82
C GLU A 294 -20.50 -3.41 -19.54
N ASP A 295 -21.73 -3.71 -19.13
CA ASP A 295 -22.97 -3.21 -19.71
C ASP A 295 -23.46 -1.88 -19.11
N VAL A 296 -22.73 -1.27 -18.19
CA VAL A 296 -23.09 0.01 -17.57
C VAL A 296 -22.38 1.15 -18.28
N ILE A 297 -23.14 2.13 -18.77
CA ILE A 297 -22.61 3.38 -19.32
C ILE A 297 -22.70 4.45 -18.22
N PRO A 298 -21.58 4.92 -17.65
CA PRO A 298 -21.60 6.06 -16.73
C PRO A 298 -21.86 7.35 -17.52
N GLU A 299 -22.88 8.09 -17.16
CA GLU A 299 -23.17 9.42 -17.69
C GLU A 299 -23.10 10.46 -16.56
N PRO A 300 -22.19 11.44 -16.65
CA PRO A 300 -22.11 12.51 -15.68
C PRO A 300 -23.33 13.43 -15.78
N THR A 301 -23.89 13.80 -14.64
CA THR A 301 -25.08 14.69 -14.59
C THR A 301 -24.71 16.16 -14.44
N GLU A 302 -23.48 16.44 -14.04
CA GLU A 302 -23.03 17.81 -13.80
C GLU A 302 -22.50 18.46 -15.08
N THR A 303 -22.55 19.78 -15.10
CA THR A 303 -21.95 20.59 -16.16
C THR A 303 -20.67 21.27 -15.67
N LEU A 304 -19.72 21.50 -16.58
CA LEU A 304 -18.50 22.24 -16.28
C LEU A 304 -18.81 23.71 -16.00
N LEU A 305 -18.59 24.14 -14.76
CA LEU A 305 -18.76 25.51 -14.34
C LEU A 305 -17.41 26.13 -13.95
N ALA A 306 -17.23 27.41 -14.30
CA ALA A 306 -16.08 28.20 -13.87
C ALA A 306 -16.51 29.20 -12.80
N VAL A 307 -16.34 28.81 -11.52
CA VAL A 307 -16.57 29.73 -10.39
C VAL A 307 -15.26 30.44 -10.06
N PRO A 308 -15.20 31.79 -10.14
CA PRO A 308 -14.00 32.53 -9.79
C PRO A 308 -13.61 32.28 -8.33
N GLN A 309 -12.38 31.92 -8.09
CA GLN A 309 -11.83 31.81 -6.73
C GLN A 309 -10.65 32.76 -6.55
N SER A 310 -10.56 33.35 -5.35
CA SER A 310 -9.38 34.12 -4.94
C SER A 310 -8.46 33.21 -4.11
N PHE A 311 -7.19 33.14 -4.50
CA PHE A 311 -6.22 32.31 -3.82
C PHE A 311 -5.30 33.20 -2.96
N ASN A 312 -5.24 32.89 -1.66
CA ASN A 312 -4.27 33.50 -0.75
C ASN A 312 -3.08 32.54 -0.60
N LYS A 313 -1.96 32.88 -1.23
CA LYS A 313 -0.74 32.07 -1.23
C LYS A 313 -0.26 31.71 0.18
N GLN A 314 -0.29 32.67 1.11
CA GLN A 314 0.17 32.47 2.49
C GLN A 314 -0.71 31.44 3.23
N GLU A 315 -2.01 31.57 3.10
CA GLU A 315 -2.97 30.65 3.72
C GLU A 315 -2.86 29.22 3.13
N SER A 316 -2.70 29.11 1.81
CA SER A 316 -2.48 27.81 1.14
C SER A 316 -1.18 27.14 1.63
N TRP A 317 -0.11 27.90 1.82
CA TRP A 317 1.13 27.39 2.38
C TRP A 317 0.96 26.89 3.82
N GLU A 318 0.28 27.64 4.68
CA GLU A 318 0.00 27.23 6.06
C GLU A 318 -0.85 25.94 6.11
N ARG A 319 -1.85 25.82 5.27
CA ARG A 319 -2.64 24.58 5.12
C ARG A 319 -1.76 23.41 4.68
N GLY A 320 -0.98 23.58 3.63
CA GLY A 320 -0.10 22.52 3.12
C GLY A 320 0.93 22.06 4.15
N LEU A 321 1.56 22.97 4.88
CA LEU A 321 2.54 22.64 5.92
C LEU A 321 1.91 21.97 7.16
N SER A 322 0.59 22.14 7.38
CA SER A 322 -0.13 21.59 8.54
C SER A 322 -0.92 20.33 8.22
N LEU A 323 -1.51 20.20 7.03
CA LEU A 323 -2.49 19.16 6.71
C LEU A 323 -1.94 18.05 5.82
N ARG A 324 -0.88 18.27 5.05
CA ARG A 324 -0.34 17.28 4.12
C ARG A 324 0.17 16.03 4.83
N PRO A 325 -0.35 14.85 4.45
CA PRO A 325 0.02 13.58 5.10
C PRO A 325 1.51 13.24 4.97
N ASP A 326 2.15 13.53 3.82
CA ASP A 326 3.56 13.26 3.57
C ASP A 326 4.49 14.07 4.51
N LEU A 327 4.19 15.33 4.79
CA LEU A 327 4.92 16.14 5.77
C LEU A 327 4.71 15.63 7.19
N LEU A 328 3.50 15.24 7.55
CA LEU A 328 3.20 14.68 8.87
C LEU A 328 3.95 13.35 9.07
N GLN A 329 4.03 12.51 8.05
CA GLN A 329 4.82 11.26 8.05
C GLN A 329 6.32 11.54 8.22
N ALA A 330 6.85 12.55 7.52
CA ALA A 330 8.26 12.96 7.65
C ALA A 330 8.58 13.46 9.07
N LYS A 331 7.68 14.25 9.69
CA LYS A 331 7.79 14.69 11.10
C LYS A 331 7.80 13.50 12.07
N LEU A 332 6.90 12.53 11.89
CA LEU A 332 6.87 11.28 12.69
C LEU A 332 8.13 10.43 12.48
N SER A 333 8.70 10.40 11.27
CA SER A 333 9.94 9.72 10.96
C SER A 333 11.14 10.37 11.68
N LEU A 334 11.15 11.70 11.81
CA LEU A 334 12.15 12.42 12.59
C LEU A 334 12.01 12.12 14.10
N GLU A 335 10.78 12.05 14.62
CA GLU A 335 10.53 11.63 16.02
C GLU A 335 11.01 10.20 16.26
N LYS A 336 10.69 9.27 15.36
CA LYS A 336 11.15 7.87 15.41
C LYS A 336 12.67 7.79 15.52
N GLN A 337 13.38 8.52 14.66
CA GLN A 337 14.84 8.58 14.73
C GLN A 337 15.35 9.21 16.04
N GLY A 338 14.58 10.09 16.65
CA GLY A 338 14.86 10.63 17.99
C GLY A 338 14.92 9.54 19.06
N TYR A 339 14.03 8.56 19.03
CA TYR A 339 14.05 7.40 19.95
C TYR A 339 15.27 6.50 19.68
N VAL A 340 15.62 6.27 18.41
CA VAL A 340 16.82 5.51 18.05
C VAL A 340 18.08 6.20 18.60
N VAL A 341 18.20 7.51 18.47
CA VAL A 341 19.33 8.26 19.03
C VAL A 341 19.38 8.14 20.55
N ARG A 342 18.25 8.22 21.25
CA ARG A 342 18.17 8.04 22.72
C ARG A 342 18.61 6.65 23.13
N PHE A 343 18.16 5.61 22.41
CA PHE A 343 18.57 4.24 22.65
C PHE A 343 20.08 4.07 22.44
N GLN A 344 20.62 4.53 21.30
CA GLN A 344 22.06 4.43 21.03
C GLN A 344 22.91 5.23 22.03
N LYS A 345 22.40 6.35 22.55
CA LYS A 345 23.04 7.08 23.65
C LYS A 345 23.08 6.23 24.93
N ASN A 346 21.97 5.53 25.25
CA ASN A 346 21.91 4.67 26.42
C ASN A 346 22.90 3.47 26.30
N GLN A 347 23.15 2.98 25.08
CA GLN A 347 24.11 1.89 24.83
C GLN A 347 25.59 2.30 25.08
N LEU A 348 25.86 3.60 25.24
CA LEU A 348 27.21 4.09 25.62
C LEU A 348 27.55 3.83 27.07
N PHE A 349 26.56 3.69 27.94
CA PHE A 349 26.77 3.50 29.37
C PHE A 349 27.33 2.12 29.66
N PRO A 350 28.12 1.96 30.76
CA PRO A 350 28.44 0.66 31.33
C PRO A 350 27.16 -0.12 31.63
N GLN A 351 27.27 -1.44 31.54
CA GLN A 351 26.21 -2.29 32.06
C GLN A 351 26.39 -2.48 33.55
N LEU A 352 25.46 -2.00 34.34
CA LEU A 352 25.34 -2.21 35.76
C LEU A 352 24.03 -2.87 36.03
N ASP A 353 24.06 -4.13 36.51
CA ASP A 353 22.88 -4.90 36.84
C ASP A 353 22.90 -5.25 38.32
N LEU A 354 21.79 -5.02 38.99
CA LEU A 354 21.54 -5.60 40.29
C LEU A 354 20.82 -6.94 40.07
N PHE A 355 21.25 -7.94 40.82
CA PHE A 355 20.61 -9.25 40.76
C PHE A 355 20.32 -9.80 42.15
N GLY A 356 19.28 -10.61 42.24
CA GLY A 356 18.92 -11.37 43.43
C GLY A 356 18.41 -12.73 43.03
N THR A 357 18.76 -13.73 43.81
CA THR A 357 18.29 -15.11 43.64
C THR A 357 17.83 -15.63 44.98
N TYR A 358 16.71 -16.32 45.00
CA TYR A 358 16.18 -17.04 46.16
C TYR A 358 15.64 -18.39 45.70
N GLY A 359 15.82 -19.45 46.50
CA GLY A 359 15.29 -20.77 46.16
C GLY A 359 15.58 -21.81 47.25
N PHE A 360 15.24 -23.05 46.94
CA PHE A 360 15.49 -24.20 47.83
C PHE A 360 16.33 -25.25 47.11
N ASN A 361 17.34 -25.77 47.76
CA ASN A 361 18.16 -26.87 47.27
C ASN A 361 17.65 -28.22 47.81
N ALA A 362 17.78 -29.28 47.03
CA ALA A 362 17.85 -30.64 47.49
C ALA A 362 19.30 -31.10 47.42
N GLY A 363 19.79 -31.66 48.51
CA GLY A 363 21.10 -32.28 48.58
C GLY A 363 21.09 -33.66 47.92
N ASN A 364 22.27 -34.26 47.88
CA ASN A 364 22.47 -35.58 47.33
C ASN A 364 21.68 -36.64 48.09
N THR A 365 20.69 -37.23 47.44
CA THR A 365 19.88 -38.35 47.93
C THR A 365 20.02 -39.50 46.93
N PRO A 366 19.96 -40.78 47.41
CA PRO A 366 20.08 -41.93 46.50
C PRO A 366 18.97 -42.04 45.45
N GLU A 367 17.84 -41.33 45.63
CA GLU A 367 16.67 -41.44 44.75
C GLU A 367 16.00 -40.08 44.54
N TYR A 368 15.31 -39.92 43.40
CA TYR A 368 14.47 -38.75 43.11
C TYR A 368 13.45 -38.43 44.21
N SER A 369 12.86 -39.48 44.80
CA SER A 369 11.87 -39.34 45.88
C SER A 369 12.41 -38.59 47.09
N GLY A 370 13.70 -38.80 47.42
CA GLY A 370 14.41 -38.11 48.50
C GLY A 370 14.59 -36.62 48.19
N ALA A 371 15.01 -36.29 46.99
CA ALA A 371 15.16 -34.91 46.54
C ALA A 371 13.82 -34.17 46.54
N LEU A 372 12.75 -34.77 46.01
CA LEU A 372 11.39 -34.20 46.03
C LEU A 372 10.88 -34.01 47.45
N GLY A 373 11.17 -34.96 48.38
CA GLY A 373 10.81 -34.84 49.79
C GLY A 373 11.55 -33.70 50.48
N GLN A 374 12.79 -33.40 50.13
CA GLN A 374 13.52 -32.22 50.62
C GLN A 374 12.91 -30.93 50.15
N PHE A 375 12.50 -30.84 48.85
CA PHE A 375 11.81 -29.67 48.33
C PHE A 375 10.47 -29.40 49.06
N GLN A 376 9.67 -30.44 49.30
CA GLN A 376 8.42 -30.32 50.03
C GLN A 376 8.59 -29.81 51.49
N ARG A 377 9.68 -30.19 52.15
CA ARG A 377 10.00 -29.72 53.50
C ARG A 377 10.60 -28.32 53.56
N GLY A 378 11.11 -27.80 52.44
CA GLY A 378 11.73 -26.48 52.36
C GLY A 378 12.93 -26.27 53.29
N THR A 379 13.68 -27.32 53.56
CA THR A 379 14.70 -27.34 54.65
C THR A 379 16.02 -26.68 54.30
N SER A 380 16.30 -26.42 53.02
CA SER A 380 17.58 -25.91 52.54
C SER A 380 17.43 -24.66 51.66
N PRO A 381 16.98 -23.53 52.23
CA PRO A 381 16.87 -22.29 51.49
C PRO A 381 18.23 -21.73 51.12
N PHE A 382 18.37 -21.13 49.94
CA PHE A 382 19.54 -20.35 49.57
C PHE A 382 19.11 -18.99 49.01
N TYR A 383 19.96 -18.00 49.15
CA TYR A 383 19.79 -16.70 48.54
C TYR A 383 21.15 -16.12 48.13
N SER A 384 21.12 -15.31 47.08
CA SER A 384 22.26 -14.49 46.70
C SER A 384 21.76 -13.14 46.25
N ALA A 385 22.52 -12.10 46.50
CA ALA A 385 22.28 -10.75 45.97
C ALA A 385 23.60 -10.09 45.63
N GLY A 386 23.61 -9.33 44.55
CA GLY A 386 24.84 -8.70 44.12
C GLY A 386 24.63 -7.66 43.04
N ALA A 387 25.74 -7.07 42.63
CA ALA A 387 25.82 -6.16 41.51
C ALA A 387 26.89 -6.64 40.52
N GLN A 388 26.58 -6.61 39.25
CA GLN A 388 27.50 -6.94 38.17
C GLN A 388 27.77 -5.73 37.32
N VAL A 389 29.03 -5.36 37.15
CA VAL A 389 29.49 -4.28 36.27
C VAL A 389 30.21 -4.88 35.07
N THR A 390 29.76 -4.54 33.86
CA THR A 390 30.45 -4.94 32.64
C THR A 390 30.83 -3.69 31.84
N LEU A 391 32.10 -3.51 31.59
CA LEU A 391 32.69 -2.36 30.90
C LEU A 391 33.38 -2.81 29.62
N PRO A 392 32.87 -2.47 28.44
CA PRO A 392 33.59 -2.68 27.20
C PRO A 392 34.74 -1.66 27.12
N LEU A 393 36.00 -2.08 27.17
CA LEU A 393 37.14 -1.17 27.26
C LEU A 393 37.25 -0.13 26.12
N ARG A 394 36.96 -0.50 24.90
CA ARG A 394 36.94 0.44 23.75
C ARG A 394 35.59 1.00 23.43
N ASN A 395 34.51 0.26 23.64
CA ASN A 395 33.14 0.59 23.30
C ASN A 395 32.95 1.23 21.90
N ALA A 396 33.81 0.85 20.93
CA ALA A 396 33.88 1.46 19.61
C ALA A 396 32.58 1.25 18.82
N GLY A 397 31.95 0.06 18.93
CA GLY A 397 30.69 -0.26 18.27
C GLY A 397 29.57 0.71 18.70
N ALA A 398 29.33 0.86 20.02
CA ALA A 398 28.28 1.73 20.52
C ALA A 398 28.54 3.21 20.19
N ARG A 399 29.82 3.66 20.26
CA ARG A 399 30.19 5.04 19.86
C ARG A 399 29.90 5.32 18.39
N ASN A 400 30.25 4.38 17.50
CA ASN A 400 29.99 4.55 16.06
C ASN A 400 28.51 4.46 15.74
N ASN A 401 27.76 3.54 16.37
CA ASN A 401 26.31 3.44 16.22
C ASN A 401 25.61 4.73 16.68
N TYR A 402 26.05 5.32 17.80
CA TYR A 402 25.51 6.60 18.26
C TYR A 402 25.81 7.75 17.28
N LYS A 403 27.05 7.82 16.74
CA LYS A 403 27.43 8.82 15.73
C LYS A 403 26.60 8.63 14.45
N ALA A 404 26.45 7.38 13.98
CA ALA A 404 25.63 7.05 12.81
C ALA A 404 24.18 7.46 13.02
N ALA A 405 23.57 7.13 14.18
CA ALA A 405 22.20 7.51 14.49
C ALA A 405 22.00 9.04 14.53
N LYS A 406 22.98 9.81 15.02
CA LYS A 406 22.99 11.27 14.98
C LYS A 406 23.09 11.82 13.55
N ALA A 407 23.96 11.24 12.73
CA ALA A 407 24.09 11.62 11.32
C ALA A 407 22.80 11.33 10.54
N THR A 408 22.19 10.17 10.75
CA THR A 408 20.88 9.83 10.16
C THR A 408 19.78 10.80 10.61
N LYS A 409 19.77 11.21 11.90
CA LYS A 409 18.82 12.23 12.36
C LYS A 409 19.04 13.58 11.66
N ALA A 410 20.28 14.01 11.49
CA ALA A 410 20.62 15.24 10.77
C ALA A 410 20.18 15.15 9.28
N GLN A 411 20.43 14.01 8.64
CA GLN A 411 19.96 13.73 7.27
C GLN A 411 18.44 13.85 7.15
N ILE A 412 17.67 13.18 8.02
CA ILE A 412 16.20 13.24 8.03
C ILE A 412 15.72 14.67 8.27
N THR A 413 16.41 15.45 9.12
CA THR A 413 16.08 16.87 9.34
C THR A 413 16.24 17.70 8.07
N LEU A 414 17.31 17.46 7.29
CA LEU A 414 17.50 18.13 6.00
C LEU A 414 16.47 17.68 4.96
N GLN A 415 16.15 16.38 4.92
CA GLN A 415 15.10 15.85 4.04
C GLN A 415 13.73 16.46 4.35
N LEU A 416 13.39 16.64 5.65
CA LEU A 416 12.16 17.33 6.04
C LEU A 416 12.14 18.76 5.53
N LYS A 417 13.22 19.52 5.70
CA LYS A 417 13.32 20.91 5.17
C LYS A 417 13.21 20.95 3.65
N GLN A 418 13.84 20.01 2.96
CA GLN A 418 13.72 19.88 1.51
C GLN A 418 12.26 19.61 1.09
N LEU A 419 11.58 18.72 1.80
CA LEU A 419 10.17 18.41 1.54
C LEU A 419 9.28 19.62 1.80
N GLU A 420 9.50 20.39 2.89
CA GLU A 420 8.79 21.63 3.17
C GLU A 420 8.93 22.63 2.01
N GLN A 421 10.14 22.84 1.49
CA GLN A 421 10.35 23.70 0.32
C GLN A 421 9.66 23.17 -0.93
N THR A 422 9.73 21.87 -1.17
CA THR A 422 9.07 21.22 -2.32
C THR A 422 7.56 21.43 -2.26
N VAL A 423 6.96 21.28 -1.09
CA VAL A 423 5.52 21.52 -0.86
C VAL A 423 5.13 22.96 -1.18
N LEU A 424 5.91 23.95 -0.72
CA LEU A 424 5.64 25.34 -1.04
C LEU A 424 5.65 25.61 -2.55
N VAL A 425 6.63 25.06 -3.28
CA VAL A 425 6.73 25.16 -4.74
C VAL A 425 5.56 24.46 -5.44
N GLN A 426 5.17 23.27 -4.99
CA GLN A 426 4.02 22.55 -5.56
C GLN A 426 2.73 23.33 -5.41
N ILE A 427 2.47 23.92 -4.24
CA ILE A 427 1.29 24.74 -4.00
C ILE A 427 1.31 26.00 -4.88
N GLU A 428 2.45 26.67 -4.99
CA GLU A 428 2.61 27.85 -5.83
C GLU A 428 2.33 27.55 -7.30
N ASN A 429 2.87 26.43 -7.79
CA ASN A 429 2.60 25.96 -9.16
C ASN A 429 1.11 25.61 -9.36
N ALA A 430 0.47 24.93 -8.39
CA ALA A 430 -0.94 24.60 -8.48
C ALA A 430 -1.84 25.85 -8.50
N ILE A 431 -1.52 26.85 -7.68
CA ILE A 431 -2.20 28.16 -7.71
C ILE A 431 -2.02 28.84 -9.08
N ALA A 432 -0.78 28.87 -9.59
CA ALA A 432 -0.48 29.48 -10.89
C ALA A 432 -1.25 28.78 -12.03
N ILE A 433 -1.32 27.44 -12.01
CA ILE A 433 -2.10 26.65 -12.98
C ILE A 433 -3.60 26.96 -12.86
N ALA A 434 -4.15 27.03 -11.64
CA ALA A 434 -5.56 27.37 -11.43
C ALA A 434 -5.92 28.77 -11.95
N VAL A 435 -5.07 29.77 -11.65
CA VAL A 435 -5.26 31.16 -12.14
C VAL A 435 -5.15 31.23 -13.65
N THR A 436 -4.13 30.65 -14.25
CA THR A 436 -3.93 30.68 -15.71
C THR A 436 -5.01 29.90 -16.45
N SER A 437 -5.49 28.76 -15.90
CA SER A 437 -6.61 28.02 -16.46
C SER A 437 -7.90 28.83 -16.44
N PHE A 438 -8.16 29.60 -15.39
CA PHE A 438 -9.31 30.49 -15.31
C PHE A 438 -9.24 31.63 -16.35
N GLU A 439 -8.09 32.30 -16.49
CA GLU A 439 -7.92 33.33 -17.52
C GLU A 439 -8.03 32.76 -18.95
N ARG A 440 -7.54 31.51 -19.14
CA ARG A 440 -7.67 30.80 -20.42
C ARG A 440 -9.15 30.57 -20.79
N ILE A 441 -10.05 30.30 -19.82
CA ILE A 441 -11.48 30.15 -20.08
C ILE A 441 -12.05 31.45 -20.71
N LYS A 442 -11.71 32.61 -20.18
CA LYS A 442 -12.15 33.90 -20.72
C LYS A 442 -11.69 34.08 -22.17
N ALA A 443 -10.40 33.84 -22.42
CA ALA A 443 -9.81 33.97 -23.74
C ALA A 443 -10.39 32.99 -24.76
N THR A 444 -10.59 31.71 -24.39
CA THR A 444 -11.15 30.70 -25.29
C THR A 444 -12.64 30.92 -25.55
N ARG A 445 -13.40 31.42 -24.57
CA ARG A 445 -14.80 31.82 -24.75
C ARG A 445 -14.96 32.97 -25.76
N GLU A 446 -14.11 34.01 -25.64
CA GLU A 446 -14.11 35.09 -26.63
C GLU A 446 -13.69 34.61 -28.01
N ALA A 447 -12.68 33.73 -28.11
CA ALA A 447 -12.25 33.12 -29.37
C ALA A 447 -13.38 32.30 -30.00
N SER A 448 -14.12 31.51 -29.23
CA SER A 448 -15.28 30.72 -29.68
C SER A 448 -16.39 31.64 -30.22
N ARG A 449 -16.68 32.72 -29.49
CA ARG A 449 -17.69 33.71 -29.93
C ARG A 449 -17.29 34.38 -31.24
N TYR A 450 -16.06 34.89 -31.34
CA TYR A 450 -15.60 35.55 -32.56
C TYR A 450 -15.48 34.59 -33.74
N ALA A 451 -15.11 33.31 -33.51
CA ALA A 451 -15.14 32.31 -34.57
C ALA A 451 -16.57 32.02 -35.07
N GLN A 452 -17.54 32.03 -34.18
CA GLN A 452 -18.96 31.91 -34.53
C GLN A 452 -19.42 33.11 -35.37
N ASP A 453 -19.17 34.34 -34.92
CA ASP A 453 -19.54 35.58 -35.61
C ASP A 453 -18.89 35.66 -37.00
N ALA A 454 -17.58 35.26 -37.10
CA ALA A 454 -16.87 35.23 -38.37
C ALA A 454 -17.48 34.23 -39.37
N LEU A 455 -17.83 33.03 -38.89
CA LEU A 455 -18.47 32.02 -39.73
C LEU A 455 -19.81 32.51 -40.23
N GLU A 456 -20.64 33.08 -39.37
CA GLU A 456 -21.95 33.61 -39.77
C GLU A 456 -21.85 34.77 -40.80
N ALA A 457 -20.88 35.65 -40.60
CA ALA A 457 -20.60 36.71 -41.54
C ALA A 457 -20.14 36.19 -42.91
N GLU A 458 -19.29 35.17 -42.93
CA GLU A 458 -18.75 34.59 -44.16
C GLU A 458 -19.81 33.76 -44.90
N GLN A 459 -20.69 33.06 -44.20
CA GLN A 459 -21.84 32.39 -44.80
C GLN A 459 -22.74 33.38 -45.53
N LYS A 460 -23.03 34.54 -44.91
CA LYS A 460 -23.82 35.61 -45.57
C LYS A 460 -23.12 36.18 -46.79
N LYS A 461 -21.79 36.31 -46.78
CA LYS A 461 -21.03 36.74 -47.97
C LYS A 461 -21.07 35.67 -49.08
N LEU A 462 -20.97 34.38 -48.72
CA LEU A 462 -21.08 33.29 -49.67
C LEU A 462 -22.47 33.26 -50.35
N GLU A 463 -23.53 33.47 -49.59
CA GLU A 463 -24.92 33.59 -50.11
C GLU A 463 -25.04 34.73 -51.12
N ASN A 464 -24.34 35.86 -50.89
CA ASN A 464 -24.28 37.01 -51.77
C ASN A 464 -23.24 36.93 -52.89
N GLY A 465 -22.58 35.79 -53.06
CA GLY A 465 -21.54 35.57 -54.09
C GLY A 465 -20.23 36.33 -53.88
N LYS A 466 -19.97 36.82 -52.63
CA LYS A 466 -18.78 37.63 -52.28
C LYS A 466 -17.74 36.84 -51.46
N SER A 467 -17.88 35.54 -51.37
CA SER A 467 -16.94 34.64 -50.68
C SER A 467 -16.84 33.31 -51.41
N THR A 468 -15.90 32.47 -50.98
CA THR A 468 -15.65 31.12 -51.50
C THR A 468 -16.06 30.05 -50.51
N ASN A 469 -16.41 28.86 -51.01
CA ASN A 469 -16.65 27.70 -50.16
C ASN A 469 -15.44 27.35 -49.27
N PHE A 470 -14.23 27.55 -49.78
CA PHE A 470 -13.00 27.29 -49.04
C PHE A 470 -12.92 28.13 -47.78
N GLU A 471 -13.22 29.43 -47.82
CA GLU A 471 -13.22 30.31 -46.64
C GLU A 471 -14.22 29.87 -45.59
N VAL A 472 -15.45 29.50 -46.02
CA VAL A 472 -16.49 29.00 -45.10
C VAL A 472 -16.06 27.69 -44.45
N LEU A 473 -15.51 26.74 -45.20
CA LEU A 473 -14.97 25.49 -44.65
C LEU A 473 -13.84 25.73 -43.63
N GLN A 474 -12.94 26.67 -43.93
CA GLN A 474 -11.84 27.04 -43.00
C GLN A 474 -12.39 27.63 -41.69
N LEU A 475 -13.40 28.54 -41.78
CA LEU A 475 -14.00 29.11 -40.59
C LEU A 475 -14.83 28.09 -39.78
N GLN A 476 -15.49 27.13 -40.45
CA GLN A 476 -16.14 26.01 -39.77
C GLN A 476 -15.13 25.19 -38.94
N LYS A 477 -13.96 24.87 -39.51
CA LYS A 477 -12.87 24.18 -38.81
C LYS A 477 -12.35 25.00 -37.62
N ASN A 478 -12.17 26.32 -37.82
CA ASN A 478 -11.71 27.22 -36.75
C ASN A 478 -12.73 27.28 -35.61
N LEU A 479 -14.04 27.37 -35.90
CA LEU A 479 -15.08 27.34 -34.88
C LEU A 479 -15.11 26.03 -34.09
N THR A 480 -15.02 24.89 -34.77
CA THR A 480 -14.97 23.57 -34.10
C THR A 480 -13.80 23.48 -33.15
N ALA A 481 -12.61 23.92 -33.60
CA ALA A 481 -11.42 23.94 -32.75
C ALA A 481 -11.59 24.91 -31.56
N ALA A 482 -12.15 26.09 -31.76
CA ALA A 482 -12.36 27.09 -30.71
C ALA A 482 -13.34 26.58 -29.64
N ARG A 483 -14.45 25.94 -30.04
CA ARG A 483 -15.42 25.32 -29.12
C ARG A 483 -14.81 24.19 -28.32
N SER A 484 -14.08 23.28 -28.96
CA SER A 484 -13.37 22.21 -28.26
C SER A 484 -12.35 22.77 -27.24
N ALA A 485 -11.64 23.86 -27.62
CA ALA A 485 -10.67 24.53 -26.73
C ALA A 485 -11.35 25.21 -25.52
N GLU A 486 -12.56 25.80 -25.71
CA GLU A 486 -13.34 26.39 -24.61
C GLU A 486 -13.77 25.34 -23.59
N ILE A 487 -14.32 24.20 -24.03
CA ILE A 487 -14.76 23.11 -23.15
C ILE A 487 -13.56 22.50 -22.45
N ARG A 488 -12.42 22.33 -23.16
CA ARG A 488 -11.18 21.84 -22.55
C ARG A 488 -10.67 22.77 -21.46
N ALA A 489 -10.71 24.08 -21.66
CA ALA A 489 -10.29 25.05 -20.65
C ALA A 489 -11.15 24.98 -19.38
N LEU A 490 -12.47 24.75 -19.53
CA LEU A 490 -13.37 24.53 -18.40
C LEU A 490 -13.03 23.28 -17.60
N ALA A 491 -12.74 22.17 -18.27
CA ALA A 491 -12.32 20.94 -17.63
C ALA A 491 -10.96 21.11 -16.91
N ASP A 492 -9.97 21.71 -17.59
CA ASP A 492 -8.63 21.96 -17.04
C ASP A 492 -8.68 22.81 -15.76
N TYR A 493 -9.57 23.80 -15.69
CA TYR A 493 -9.74 24.61 -14.48
C TYR A 493 -10.29 23.80 -13.30
N ASN A 494 -11.31 22.96 -13.51
CA ASN A 494 -11.88 22.14 -12.45
C ASN A 494 -10.86 21.09 -11.96
N ILE A 495 -10.09 20.52 -12.88
CA ILE A 495 -8.98 19.59 -12.55
C ILE A 495 -7.90 20.34 -11.73
N ALA A 496 -7.51 21.54 -12.15
CA ALA A 496 -6.52 22.35 -11.42
C ALA A 496 -6.96 22.70 -10.00
N LEU A 497 -8.26 22.91 -9.76
CA LEU A 497 -8.81 23.10 -8.41
C LEU A 497 -8.76 21.80 -7.56
N ALA A 498 -8.95 20.64 -8.16
CA ALA A 498 -8.82 19.35 -7.48
C ALA A 498 -7.37 19.07 -7.10
N GLU A 499 -6.43 19.31 -8.02
CA GLU A 499 -4.98 19.20 -7.78
C GLU A 499 -4.49 20.20 -6.72
N LEU A 500 -5.01 21.43 -6.71
CA LEU A 500 -4.67 22.40 -5.68
C LEU A 500 -5.11 21.91 -4.30
N ALA A 501 -6.32 21.39 -4.16
CA ALA A 501 -6.81 20.84 -2.91
C ALA A 501 -5.96 19.64 -2.44
N LEU A 502 -5.48 18.79 -3.36
CA LEU A 502 -4.54 17.71 -3.04
C LEU A 502 -3.20 18.26 -2.52
N ASN A 503 -2.65 19.29 -3.19
CA ASN A 503 -1.39 19.90 -2.80
C ASN A 503 -1.48 20.68 -1.48
N GLU A 504 -2.63 21.27 -1.14
CA GLU A 504 -2.90 21.87 0.17
C GLU A 504 -3.20 20.83 1.27
N GLY A 505 -3.53 19.59 0.91
CA GLY A 505 -3.97 18.58 1.88
C GLY A 505 -5.44 18.72 2.28
N THR A 506 -6.25 19.52 1.57
CA THR A 506 -7.64 19.88 1.91
C THR A 506 -8.68 19.08 1.13
N THR A 507 -8.29 18.13 0.28
CA THR A 507 -9.19 17.33 -0.59
C THR A 507 -10.37 16.74 0.19
N LEU A 508 -10.12 16.12 1.35
CA LEU A 508 -11.17 15.47 2.15
C LEU A 508 -12.12 16.48 2.80
N GLU A 509 -11.60 17.61 3.26
CA GLU A 509 -12.41 18.68 3.86
C GLU A 509 -13.32 19.33 2.81
N ARG A 510 -12.78 19.59 1.61
CA ARG A 510 -13.52 20.15 0.48
C ARG A 510 -14.68 19.25 0.02
N ARG A 511 -14.53 17.93 0.13
CA ARG A 511 -15.52 16.93 -0.28
C ARG A 511 -16.32 16.32 0.87
N HIS A 512 -16.17 16.86 2.09
CA HIS A 512 -16.84 16.37 3.30
C HIS A 512 -16.67 14.87 3.55
N VAL A 513 -15.51 14.31 3.13
CA VAL A 513 -15.18 12.89 3.32
C VAL A 513 -14.60 12.69 4.70
N THR A 514 -15.28 11.94 5.54
CA THR A 514 -14.79 11.50 6.86
C THR A 514 -14.17 10.11 6.75
N LEU A 515 -12.92 9.96 7.24
CA LEU A 515 -12.25 8.67 7.31
C LEU A 515 -12.39 8.12 8.73
N GLU A 516 -13.18 7.08 8.90
CA GLU A 516 -13.14 6.25 10.12
C GLU A 516 -12.06 5.18 9.95
N VAL A 517 -10.94 5.37 10.64
CA VAL A 517 -9.91 4.34 10.79
C VAL A 517 -10.30 3.46 11.98
N LYS A 518 -10.92 2.30 11.71
CA LYS A 518 -11.29 1.31 12.74
C LYS A 518 -10.09 0.56 13.27
#